data_e73596756b694ba6de7e32d269bccfd3
#
_entry.id   e73596756b694ba6de7e32d269bccfd3
#
_cell.length_a   1.000
_cell.length_b   1.000
_cell.length_c   1.000
_cell.angle_alpha   90.00
_cell.angle_beta   90.00
_cell.angle_gamma   90.00
#
_symmetry.space_group_name_H-M   'P 1'
#
loop_
_entity.id
_entity.type
_entity.pdbx_description
1 polymer ?
#
loop_
_entity_poly.entity_id
_entity_poly.type
_entity_poly.pdbx_seq_one_letter_code
_entity_poly.pdbx_strand_id
1 'polypeptide(L)'
;NYFKIGTATTQQEIAPLNNKNLILHHFNSVTPGNELKPDCLLDQNASIANGNNINPQVKIPASTRSVLKFCEQNNLPIRGHVFVWHSQTPDWFFNEGFETNGATVSKEIMDQRMENYIKNVVDTIVAEFPNLNIYAWDVVNEAFSENGGMRQPGSNYVIDGASRWMEVYGDNSFIYKAFTYAKKYVPEGCKLYYNDYNEYIESKRDGIYNLVKDLHEKNLCDGVGMQSHLSTSYPSVQLYRAAVEK
;
A
#
# COMPACT_ATOMS: atom_id res chain seq x y z
N ASN A 1 20.10 -17.49 -1.44
CA ASN A 1 19.87 -16.07 -1.76
C ASN A 1 19.83 -15.26 -0.48
N TYR A 2 20.61 -14.18 -0.40
CA TYR A 2 20.71 -13.34 0.79
C TYR A 2 19.55 -12.30 0.87
N PHE A 3 18.98 -11.93 -0.28
CA PHE A 3 17.89 -10.98 -0.40
C PHE A 3 17.07 -11.24 -1.68
N LYS A 4 15.92 -10.61 -1.79
CA LYS A 4 15.10 -10.69 -2.99
C LYS A 4 15.51 -9.60 -3.98
N ILE A 5 15.57 -9.99 -5.27
CA ILE A 5 15.66 -9.06 -6.39
C ILE A 5 14.29 -9.07 -7.06
N GLY A 6 13.53 -7.98 -6.87
CA GLY A 6 12.17 -7.87 -7.36
C GLY A 6 12.04 -6.96 -8.57
N THR A 7 10.89 -7.09 -9.24
CA THR A 7 10.44 -6.14 -10.25
C THR A 7 8.99 -5.74 -9.97
N ALA A 8 8.65 -4.48 -10.25
CA ALA A 8 7.25 -4.09 -10.38
C ALA A 8 6.75 -4.49 -11.77
N THR A 9 5.51 -4.95 -11.86
CA THR A 9 4.91 -5.31 -13.15
C THR A 9 3.38 -5.24 -13.10
N THR A 10 2.79 -4.95 -14.25
CA THR A 10 1.35 -4.92 -14.50
C THR A 10 0.93 -6.09 -15.38
N GLN A 11 -0.39 -6.32 -15.49
CA GLN A 11 -0.92 -7.32 -16.41
C GLN A 11 -0.44 -7.12 -17.86
N GLN A 12 -0.36 -5.87 -18.31
CA GLN A 12 0.06 -5.55 -19.67
C GLN A 12 1.55 -5.87 -19.91
N GLU A 13 2.38 -5.64 -18.90
CA GLU A 13 3.81 -5.92 -18.96
C GLU A 13 4.14 -7.41 -18.91
N ILE A 14 3.35 -8.21 -18.21
CA ILE A 14 3.52 -9.67 -18.20
C ILE A 14 2.85 -10.36 -19.39
N ALA A 15 2.03 -9.68 -20.19
CA ALA A 15 1.34 -10.32 -21.33
C ALA A 15 2.32 -10.87 -22.39
N PRO A 16 3.39 -10.16 -22.81
CA PRO A 16 4.36 -10.70 -23.75
C PRO A 16 5.19 -11.84 -23.16
N LEU A 17 5.37 -12.93 -23.94
CA LEU A 17 6.15 -14.09 -23.49
C LEU A 17 7.60 -13.73 -23.14
N ASN A 18 8.21 -12.82 -23.89
CA ASN A 18 9.59 -12.38 -23.65
C ASN A 18 9.73 -11.72 -22.27
N ASN A 19 8.74 -10.91 -21.86
CA ASN A 19 8.75 -10.27 -20.56
C ASN A 19 8.60 -11.29 -19.42
N LYS A 20 7.70 -12.28 -19.59
CA LYS A 20 7.59 -13.39 -18.63
C LYS A 20 8.91 -14.13 -18.46
N ASN A 21 9.56 -14.47 -19.56
CA ASN A 21 10.85 -15.16 -19.53
C ASN A 21 11.92 -14.31 -18.85
N LEU A 22 11.95 -13.00 -19.11
CA LEU A 22 12.87 -12.07 -18.47
C LEU A 22 12.64 -12.00 -16.96
N ILE A 23 11.37 -11.90 -16.54
CA ILE A 23 11.01 -11.89 -15.10
C ILE A 23 11.46 -13.19 -14.44
N LEU A 24 11.11 -14.33 -15.01
CA LEU A 24 11.45 -15.65 -14.45
C LEU A 24 12.96 -15.93 -14.40
N HIS A 25 13.72 -15.31 -15.31
CA HIS A 25 15.17 -15.50 -15.36
C HIS A 25 15.95 -14.61 -14.40
N HIS A 26 15.52 -13.37 -14.21
CA HIS A 26 16.30 -12.35 -13.50
C HIS A 26 15.77 -11.98 -12.12
N PHE A 27 14.49 -12.25 -11.83
CA PHE A 27 13.85 -11.80 -10.60
C PHE A 27 13.32 -12.97 -9.77
N ASN A 28 13.32 -12.79 -8.46
CA ASN A 28 12.80 -13.79 -7.52
C ASN A 28 11.67 -13.25 -6.62
N SER A 29 11.11 -12.10 -6.98
CA SER A 29 9.90 -11.53 -6.38
C SER A 29 9.24 -10.53 -7.32
N VAL A 30 7.95 -10.26 -7.10
CA VAL A 30 7.15 -9.32 -7.89
C VAL A 30 6.40 -8.38 -6.97
N THR A 31 6.31 -7.11 -7.35
CA THR A 31 5.35 -6.14 -6.79
C THR A 31 4.34 -5.81 -7.88
N PRO A 32 3.03 -6.14 -7.73
CA PRO A 32 2.01 -5.69 -8.68
C PRO A 32 1.96 -4.17 -8.76
N GLY A 33 2.06 -3.61 -9.98
CA GLY A 33 2.27 -2.17 -10.18
C GLY A 33 1.06 -1.32 -9.81
N ASN A 34 -0.16 -1.79 -10.16
CA ASN A 34 -1.43 -1.13 -9.84
C ASN A 34 -2.48 -2.10 -9.28
N GLU A 35 -2.29 -3.36 -9.47
CA GLU A 35 -3.31 -4.40 -9.33
C GLU A 35 -3.74 -4.67 -7.88
N LEU A 36 -2.97 -4.20 -6.87
CA LEU A 36 -3.31 -4.31 -5.46
C LEU A 36 -3.58 -2.96 -4.78
N LYS A 37 -3.71 -1.89 -5.54
CA LYS A 37 -4.07 -0.57 -5.02
C LYS A 37 -5.56 -0.47 -4.71
N PRO A 38 -5.97 0.41 -3.76
CA PRO A 38 -7.37 0.52 -3.33
C PRO A 38 -8.36 0.78 -4.47
N ASP A 39 -8.01 1.66 -5.42
CA ASP A 39 -8.87 1.98 -6.57
C ASP A 39 -9.10 0.79 -7.52
N CYS A 40 -8.17 -0.16 -7.54
CA CYS A 40 -8.30 -1.39 -8.31
C CYS A 40 -9.17 -2.44 -7.59
N LEU A 41 -9.01 -2.58 -6.28
CA LEU A 41 -9.63 -3.65 -5.50
C LEU A 41 -11.00 -3.30 -4.93
N LEU A 42 -11.25 -2.04 -4.57
CA LEU A 42 -12.52 -1.61 -4.00
C LEU A 42 -13.65 -1.71 -5.04
N ASP A 43 -14.83 -2.19 -4.61
CA ASP A 43 -16.02 -2.29 -5.45
C ASP A 43 -17.14 -1.41 -4.88
N GLN A 44 -17.32 -0.22 -5.46
CA GLN A 44 -18.34 0.73 -5.02
C GLN A 44 -19.75 0.15 -5.11
N ASN A 45 -20.11 -0.41 -6.27
CA ASN A 45 -21.45 -0.91 -6.49
C ASN A 45 -21.81 -2.06 -5.53
N ALA A 46 -20.89 -2.98 -5.32
CA ALA A 46 -21.09 -4.05 -4.35
C ALA A 46 -21.15 -3.53 -2.91
N SER A 47 -20.37 -2.49 -2.56
CA SER A 47 -20.39 -1.87 -1.24
C SER A 47 -21.71 -1.18 -0.95
N ILE A 48 -22.25 -0.41 -1.92
CA ILE A 48 -23.57 0.20 -1.83
C ILE A 48 -24.65 -0.87 -1.70
N ALA A 49 -24.63 -1.89 -2.57
CA ALA A 49 -25.62 -2.97 -2.58
C ALA A 49 -25.60 -3.81 -1.29
N ASN A 50 -24.45 -3.93 -0.63
CA ASN A 50 -24.34 -4.60 0.66
C ASN A 50 -25.09 -3.86 1.78
N GLY A 51 -25.29 -2.55 1.66
CA GLY A 51 -26.03 -1.73 2.60
C GLY A 51 -25.37 -1.55 3.98
N ASN A 52 -24.16 -2.05 4.15
CA ASN A 52 -23.42 -1.95 5.41
C ASN A 52 -22.30 -0.91 5.32
N ASN A 53 -22.51 0.25 5.92
CA ASN A 53 -21.63 1.42 5.83
C ASN A 53 -20.20 1.21 6.35
N ILE A 54 -19.95 0.15 7.09
CA ILE A 54 -18.63 -0.17 7.64
C ILE A 54 -17.93 -1.34 6.94
N ASN A 55 -18.58 -1.98 5.96
CA ASN A 55 -18.05 -3.19 5.31
C ASN A 55 -17.88 -2.99 3.79
N PRO A 56 -16.80 -2.33 3.34
CA PRO A 56 -16.52 -2.15 1.93
C PRO A 56 -16.29 -3.49 1.26
N GLN A 57 -16.90 -3.68 0.10
CA GLN A 57 -16.70 -4.88 -0.70
C GLN A 57 -15.47 -4.72 -1.60
N VAL A 58 -14.80 -5.83 -1.87
CA VAL A 58 -13.63 -5.89 -2.73
C VAL A 58 -13.86 -6.89 -3.86
N LYS A 59 -13.10 -6.71 -4.93
CA LYS A 59 -13.08 -7.59 -6.10
C LYS A 59 -11.66 -7.92 -6.49
N ILE A 60 -11.47 -9.01 -7.22
CA ILE A 60 -10.22 -9.32 -7.92
C ILE A 60 -10.46 -9.10 -9.42
N PRO A 61 -10.10 -7.95 -10.00
CA PRO A 61 -10.24 -7.72 -11.44
C PRO A 61 -9.42 -8.70 -12.27
N ALA A 62 -9.75 -8.83 -13.56
CA ALA A 62 -9.03 -9.72 -14.46
C ALA A 62 -7.52 -9.39 -14.55
N SER A 63 -7.15 -8.11 -14.47
CA SER A 63 -5.76 -7.65 -14.42
C SER A 63 -5.03 -8.18 -13.18
N THR A 64 -5.61 -7.97 -11.99
CA THR A 64 -5.08 -8.47 -10.72
C THR A 64 -4.97 -9.99 -10.75
N ARG A 65 -6.03 -10.68 -11.17
CA ARG A 65 -6.05 -12.15 -11.28
C ARG A 65 -4.93 -12.66 -12.19
N SER A 66 -4.67 -11.98 -13.30
CA SER A 66 -3.61 -12.37 -14.24
C SER A 66 -2.22 -12.31 -13.59
N VAL A 67 -1.92 -11.21 -12.87
CA VAL A 67 -0.61 -11.03 -12.21
C VAL A 67 -0.44 -12.02 -11.05
N LEU A 68 -1.44 -12.14 -10.17
CA LEU A 68 -1.35 -13.04 -9.02
C LEU A 68 -1.25 -14.51 -9.43
N LYS A 69 -2.03 -14.91 -10.44
CA LYS A 69 -1.95 -16.26 -11.00
C LYS A 69 -0.59 -16.56 -11.63
N PHE A 70 -0.01 -15.60 -12.36
CA PHE A 70 1.35 -15.73 -12.89
C PHE A 70 2.37 -15.94 -11.77
N CYS A 71 2.28 -15.16 -10.69
CA CYS A 71 3.17 -15.30 -9.55
C CYS A 71 2.99 -16.63 -8.82
N GLU A 72 1.75 -17.05 -8.54
CA GLU A 72 1.46 -18.33 -7.88
C GLU A 72 1.97 -19.53 -8.69
N GLN A 73 1.66 -19.56 -10.00
CA GLN A 73 2.06 -20.66 -10.90
C GLN A 73 3.57 -20.81 -11.06
N ASN A 74 4.33 -19.73 -10.84
CA ASN A 74 5.78 -19.73 -10.98
C ASN A 74 6.53 -19.64 -9.63
N ASN A 75 5.81 -19.81 -8.51
CA ASN A 75 6.38 -19.69 -7.16
C ASN A 75 7.15 -18.38 -6.93
N LEU A 76 6.71 -17.29 -7.55
CA LEU A 76 7.23 -15.95 -7.35
C LEU A 76 6.51 -15.31 -6.16
N PRO A 77 7.20 -15.06 -5.04
CA PRO A 77 6.60 -14.35 -3.92
C PRO A 77 6.30 -12.91 -4.29
N ILE A 78 5.24 -12.36 -3.71
CA ILE A 78 4.83 -10.98 -3.95
C ILE A 78 5.04 -10.08 -2.75
N ARG A 79 5.30 -8.79 -3.03
CA ARG A 79 5.15 -7.67 -2.10
C ARG A 79 3.84 -6.96 -2.44
N GLY A 80 2.88 -6.96 -1.52
CA GLY A 80 1.63 -6.23 -1.67
C GLY A 80 1.86 -4.73 -1.64
N HIS A 81 1.25 -3.99 -2.55
CA HIS A 81 1.32 -2.54 -2.63
C HIS A 81 -0.03 -2.01 -3.12
N VAL A 82 -0.80 -1.38 -2.29
CA VAL A 82 -0.69 -0.86 -0.94
C VAL A 82 -2.07 -0.91 -0.25
N PHE A 83 -2.15 -0.95 1.08
CA PHE A 83 -3.46 -0.84 1.74
C PHE A 83 -3.93 0.62 1.89
N VAL A 84 -3.08 1.49 2.42
CA VAL A 84 -3.43 2.87 2.78
C VAL A 84 -2.52 3.86 2.06
N TRP A 85 -3.11 4.68 1.20
CA TRP A 85 -2.40 5.70 0.45
C TRP A 85 -3.32 6.91 0.23
N HIS A 86 -2.77 8.12 0.24
CA HIS A 86 -3.53 9.36 -0.05
C HIS A 86 -3.93 9.46 -1.53
N SER A 87 -3.17 8.82 -2.43
CA SER A 87 -3.46 8.68 -3.85
C SER A 87 -4.08 7.31 -4.14
N GLN A 88 -4.74 7.17 -5.27
CA GLN A 88 -5.35 5.92 -5.75
C GLN A 88 -6.21 5.18 -4.69
N THR A 89 -6.80 5.95 -3.76
CA THR A 89 -7.90 5.53 -2.89
C THR A 89 -9.12 6.34 -3.30
N PRO A 90 -10.21 5.73 -3.78
CA PRO A 90 -11.32 6.50 -4.33
C PRO A 90 -12.04 7.30 -3.25
N ASP A 91 -12.46 8.54 -3.59
CA ASP A 91 -13.10 9.46 -2.65
C ASP A 91 -14.38 8.89 -2.00
N TRP A 92 -15.16 8.15 -2.76
CA TRP A 92 -16.38 7.51 -2.25
C TRP A 92 -16.13 6.56 -1.08
N PHE A 93 -14.92 6.01 -0.95
CA PHE A 93 -14.53 5.16 0.18
C PHE A 93 -14.60 5.90 1.52
N PHE A 94 -14.44 7.20 1.50
CA PHE A 94 -14.51 8.08 2.70
C PHE A 94 -15.91 8.65 2.96
N ASN A 95 -16.89 8.38 2.09
CA ASN A 95 -18.21 9.00 2.15
C ASN A 95 -19.27 8.06 2.73
N GLU A 96 -20.29 8.62 3.39
CA GLU A 96 -21.44 7.87 3.89
C GLU A 96 -22.09 7.04 2.78
N GLY A 97 -22.47 5.81 3.11
CA GLY A 97 -23.10 4.87 2.19
C GLY A 97 -22.22 4.44 1.01
N PHE A 98 -20.93 4.80 0.98
CA PHE A 98 -20.03 4.64 -0.17
C PHE A 98 -20.47 5.43 -1.41
N GLU A 99 -21.28 6.47 -1.21
CA GLU A 99 -21.81 7.30 -2.30
C GLU A 99 -20.81 8.37 -2.75
N THR A 100 -20.78 8.66 -4.05
CA THR A 100 -19.84 9.63 -4.64
C THR A 100 -19.97 11.02 -4.02
N ASN A 101 -21.21 11.43 -3.68
CA ASN A 101 -21.53 12.75 -3.11
C ASN A 101 -21.96 12.65 -1.64
N GLY A 102 -21.66 11.56 -0.95
CA GLY A 102 -21.97 11.40 0.46
C GLY A 102 -21.12 12.33 1.34
N ALA A 103 -21.62 12.64 2.54
CA ALA A 103 -20.81 13.33 3.53
C ALA A 103 -19.63 12.46 3.97
N THR A 104 -18.52 13.09 4.39
CA THR A 104 -17.38 12.37 4.96
C THR A 104 -17.80 11.64 6.23
N VAL A 105 -17.44 10.36 6.35
CA VAL A 105 -17.75 9.54 7.54
C VAL A 105 -16.96 9.97 8.77
N SER A 106 -17.45 9.59 9.95
CA SER A 106 -16.71 9.79 11.19
C SER A 106 -15.47 8.89 11.28
N LYS A 107 -14.57 9.25 12.19
CA LYS A 107 -13.36 8.47 12.49
C LYS A 107 -13.70 7.03 12.94
N GLU A 108 -14.74 6.85 13.73
CA GLU A 108 -15.19 5.55 14.25
C GLU A 108 -15.71 4.64 13.13
N ILE A 109 -16.41 5.21 12.15
CA ILE A 109 -16.85 4.47 10.97
C ILE A 109 -15.64 4.13 10.09
N MET A 110 -14.72 5.06 9.89
CA MET A 110 -13.53 4.82 9.08
C MET A 110 -12.60 3.77 9.70
N ASP A 111 -12.46 3.71 11.03
CA ASP A 111 -11.72 2.66 11.72
C ASP A 111 -12.25 1.27 11.32
N GLN A 112 -13.57 1.09 11.39
CA GLN A 112 -14.20 -0.19 11.01
C GLN A 112 -14.10 -0.47 9.51
N ARG A 113 -14.23 0.57 8.66
CA ARG A 113 -14.03 0.42 7.21
C ARG A 113 -12.62 0.00 6.87
N MET A 114 -11.62 0.62 7.46
CA MET A 114 -10.21 0.28 7.23
C MET A 114 -9.92 -1.15 7.66
N GLU A 115 -10.41 -1.55 8.84
CA GLU A 115 -10.25 -2.93 9.31
C GLU A 115 -10.89 -3.93 8.36
N ASN A 116 -12.16 -3.72 8.01
CA ASN A 116 -12.89 -4.60 7.11
C ASN A 116 -12.31 -4.61 5.69
N TYR A 117 -11.82 -3.46 5.19
CA TYR A 117 -11.14 -3.38 3.89
C TYR A 117 -9.88 -4.24 3.87
N ILE A 118 -8.98 -4.06 4.82
CA ILE A 118 -7.73 -4.84 4.91
C ILE A 118 -8.05 -6.33 5.03
N LYS A 119 -8.98 -6.69 5.92
CA LYS A 119 -9.45 -8.07 6.07
C LYS A 119 -9.99 -8.63 4.76
N ASN A 120 -10.92 -7.95 4.10
CA ASN A 120 -11.57 -8.41 2.88
C ASN A 120 -10.57 -8.59 1.74
N VAL A 121 -9.59 -7.68 1.60
CA VAL A 121 -8.52 -7.82 0.59
C VAL A 121 -7.70 -9.08 0.84
N VAL A 122 -7.21 -9.27 2.06
CA VAL A 122 -6.37 -10.43 2.39
C VAL A 122 -7.16 -11.73 2.25
N ASP A 123 -8.36 -11.81 2.82
CA ASP A 123 -9.21 -13.00 2.76
C ASP A 123 -9.53 -13.39 1.31
N THR A 124 -9.86 -12.41 0.47
CA THR A 124 -10.20 -12.65 -0.94
C THR A 124 -9.00 -13.16 -1.74
N ILE A 125 -7.81 -12.57 -1.53
CA ILE A 125 -6.59 -13.01 -2.21
C ILE A 125 -6.21 -14.42 -1.75
N VAL A 126 -6.18 -14.67 -0.46
CA VAL A 126 -5.79 -15.99 0.10
C VAL A 126 -6.77 -17.09 -0.31
N ALA A 127 -8.07 -16.77 -0.37
CA ALA A 127 -9.09 -17.73 -0.81
C ALA A 127 -8.95 -18.08 -2.31
N GLU A 128 -8.65 -17.11 -3.17
CA GLU A 128 -8.51 -17.36 -4.62
C GLU A 128 -7.11 -17.91 -5.00
N PHE A 129 -6.06 -17.53 -4.23
CA PHE A 129 -4.67 -17.90 -4.49
C PHE A 129 -4.02 -18.52 -3.24
N PRO A 130 -4.43 -19.72 -2.82
CA PRO A 130 -4.00 -20.32 -1.54
C PRO A 130 -2.51 -20.69 -1.49
N ASN A 131 -1.84 -20.80 -2.63
CA ASN A 131 -0.41 -21.11 -2.71
C ASN A 131 0.47 -19.88 -2.99
N LEU A 132 -0.13 -18.70 -3.08
CA LEU A 132 0.60 -17.45 -3.33
C LEU A 132 1.36 -17.03 -2.08
N ASN A 133 2.67 -16.91 -2.20
CA ASN A 133 3.50 -16.42 -1.09
C ASN A 133 3.51 -14.88 -1.06
N ILE A 134 2.80 -14.30 -0.11
CA ILE A 134 2.83 -12.86 0.18
C ILE A 134 3.87 -12.63 1.27
N TYR A 135 5.12 -12.31 0.89
CA TYR A 135 6.22 -12.20 1.85
C TYR A 135 6.32 -10.83 2.53
N ALA A 136 5.71 -9.81 1.93
CA ALA A 136 5.75 -8.45 2.44
C ALA A 136 4.51 -7.67 1.98
N TRP A 137 4.15 -6.61 2.73
CA TRP A 137 3.12 -5.66 2.35
C TRP A 137 3.52 -4.23 2.73
N ASP A 138 3.39 -3.29 1.79
CA ASP A 138 3.43 -1.86 2.09
C ASP A 138 2.08 -1.47 2.68
N VAL A 139 2.05 -1.24 3.99
CA VAL A 139 0.80 -0.99 4.70
C VAL A 139 0.33 0.43 4.49
N VAL A 140 1.23 1.40 4.66
CA VAL A 140 0.98 2.82 4.44
C VAL A 140 2.03 3.37 3.49
N ASN A 141 1.58 4.13 2.49
CA ASN A 141 2.43 4.76 1.49
C ASN A 141 2.33 6.29 1.58
N GLU A 142 3.50 6.95 1.60
CA GLU A 142 3.65 8.40 1.37
C GLU A 142 2.79 9.29 2.29
N ALA A 143 2.75 9.01 3.59
CA ALA A 143 2.01 9.82 4.54
C ALA A 143 2.67 11.17 4.83
N PHE A 144 3.97 11.31 4.52
CA PHE A 144 4.72 12.56 4.66
C PHE A 144 4.68 13.39 3.38
N SER A 145 4.58 14.71 3.55
CA SER A 145 4.73 15.67 2.46
C SER A 145 6.22 15.97 2.22
N GLU A 146 6.51 16.70 1.13
CA GLU A 146 7.89 17.07 0.76
C GLU A 146 8.64 17.90 1.80
N ASN A 147 7.91 18.66 2.63
CA ASN A 147 8.51 19.47 3.69
C ASN A 147 8.83 18.68 4.97
N GLY A 148 8.58 17.36 4.99
CA GLY A 148 8.85 16.50 6.13
C GLY A 148 7.77 16.44 7.20
N GLY A 149 6.67 17.20 7.05
CA GLY A 149 5.48 17.08 7.89
C GLY A 149 4.50 16.05 7.33
N MET A 150 3.49 15.68 8.14
CA MET A 150 2.37 14.88 7.65
C MET A 150 1.62 15.64 6.55
N ARG A 151 1.08 14.88 5.55
CA ARG A 151 0.20 15.47 4.55
C ARG A 151 -0.98 16.16 5.22
N GLN A 152 -1.44 17.24 4.60
CA GLN A 152 -2.55 18.02 5.14
C GLN A 152 -3.91 17.38 4.80
N PRO A 153 -4.95 17.67 5.60
CA PRO A 153 -6.33 17.30 5.27
C PRO A 153 -6.79 17.85 3.92
N GLY A 154 -7.64 17.12 3.24
CA GLY A 154 -8.26 17.54 1.98
C GLY A 154 -8.42 16.39 1.01
N SER A 155 -9.20 16.63 -0.06
CA SER A 155 -9.55 15.65 -1.09
C SER A 155 -8.76 15.80 -2.39
N ASN A 156 -8.02 16.89 -2.58
CA ASN A 156 -7.28 17.14 -3.82
C ASN A 156 -5.81 16.70 -3.71
N TYR A 157 -5.57 15.40 -3.71
CA TYR A 157 -4.20 14.86 -3.63
C TYR A 157 -3.35 15.20 -4.87
N VAL A 158 -3.98 15.46 -6.03
CA VAL A 158 -3.26 15.76 -7.29
C VAL A 158 -2.64 17.15 -7.25
N ILE A 159 -3.35 18.14 -6.73
CA ILE A 159 -2.88 19.54 -6.69
C ILE A 159 -2.07 19.80 -5.44
N ASP A 160 -2.59 19.43 -4.27
CA ASP A 160 -2.06 19.84 -2.98
C ASP A 160 -1.36 18.70 -2.23
N GLY A 161 -1.34 17.48 -2.78
CA GLY A 161 -0.88 16.29 -2.08
C GLY A 161 -1.68 16.01 -0.81
N ALA A 162 -2.94 16.45 -0.79
CA ALA A 162 -3.84 16.33 0.36
C ALA A 162 -4.22 14.87 0.65
N SER A 163 -4.66 14.60 1.87
CA SER A 163 -4.99 13.28 2.34
C SER A 163 -6.39 13.22 2.95
N ARG A 164 -7.27 12.44 2.35
CA ARG A 164 -8.58 12.11 2.92
C ARG A 164 -8.46 11.38 4.26
N TRP A 165 -7.38 10.62 4.44
CA TRP A 165 -7.09 9.99 5.74
C TRP A 165 -6.86 11.04 6.83
N MET A 166 -6.06 12.07 6.53
CA MET A 166 -5.85 13.19 7.46
C MET A 166 -7.11 14.02 7.67
N GLU A 167 -7.97 14.14 6.65
CA GLU A 167 -9.26 14.82 6.78
C GLU A 167 -10.17 14.11 7.78
N VAL A 168 -10.28 12.78 7.72
CA VAL A 168 -11.13 12.00 8.61
C VAL A 168 -10.54 11.91 10.03
N TYR A 169 -9.24 11.68 10.15
CA TYR A 169 -8.62 11.38 11.44
C TYR A 169 -8.13 12.63 12.19
N GLY A 170 -7.75 13.68 11.49
CA GLY A 170 -7.17 14.90 12.07
C GLY A 170 -5.74 14.72 12.61
N ASP A 171 -5.23 13.48 12.63
CA ASP A 171 -3.92 13.12 13.15
C ASP A 171 -3.37 11.85 12.44
N ASN A 172 -2.16 11.41 12.82
CA ASN A 172 -1.51 10.23 12.25
C ASN A 172 -1.99 8.89 12.83
N SER A 173 -3.03 8.86 13.64
CA SER A 173 -3.52 7.62 14.27
C SER A 173 -4.00 6.59 13.26
N PHE A 174 -4.43 7.00 12.05
CA PHE A 174 -4.79 6.09 10.97
C PHE A 174 -3.64 5.17 10.57
N ILE A 175 -2.38 5.62 10.67
CA ILE A 175 -1.21 4.82 10.35
C ILE A 175 -1.09 3.65 11.33
N TYR A 176 -1.19 3.93 12.63
CA TYR A 176 -1.14 2.90 13.67
C TYR A 176 -2.28 1.87 13.54
N LYS A 177 -3.48 2.36 13.20
CA LYS A 177 -4.64 1.50 12.94
C LYS A 177 -4.40 0.59 11.73
N ALA A 178 -3.92 1.15 10.62
CA ALA A 178 -3.61 0.39 9.42
C ALA A 178 -2.61 -0.75 9.70
N PHE A 179 -1.51 -0.46 10.41
CA PHE A 179 -0.53 -1.47 10.80
C PHE A 179 -1.11 -2.51 11.77
N THR A 180 -1.93 -2.10 12.73
CA THR A 180 -2.60 -3.01 13.65
C THR A 180 -3.49 -3.99 12.90
N TYR A 181 -4.30 -3.49 11.95
CA TYR A 181 -5.20 -4.33 11.16
C TYR A 181 -4.43 -5.20 10.16
N ALA A 182 -3.42 -4.65 9.49
CA ALA A 182 -2.56 -5.44 8.61
C ALA A 182 -1.93 -6.61 9.36
N LYS A 183 -1.33 -6.37 10.52
CA LYS A 183 -0.71 -7.40 11.35
C LYS A 183 -1.69 -8.50 11.79
N LYS A 184 -2.95 -8.15 11.96
CA LYS A 184 -4.01 -9.09 12.36
C LYS A 184 -4.42 -10.04 11.23
N TYR A 185 -4.36 -9.58 9.98
CA TYR A 185 -5.00 -10.29 8.86
C TYR A 185 -4.03 -10.83 7.80
N VAL A 186 -2.82 -10.25 7.63
CA VAL A 186 -1.86 -10.78 6.64
C VAL A 186 -1.40 -12.20 7.01
N PRO A 187 -0.99 -13.02 6.04
CA PRO A 187 -0.46 -14.35 6.31
C PRO A 187 0.74 -14.32 7.27
N GLU A 188 0.89 -15.37 8.06
CA GLU A 188 2.02 -15.54 8.97
C GLU A 188 3.35 -15.40 8.22
N GLY A 189 4.29 -14.64 8.77
CA GLY A 189 5.60 -14.37 8.19
C GLY A 189 5.62 -13.23 7.17
N CYS A 190 4.47 -12.67 6.78
CA CYS A 190 4.44 -11.49 5.93
C CYS A 190 4.99 -10.26 6.67
N LYS A 191 5.97 -9.58 6.07
CA LYS A 191 6.60 -8.39 6.63
C LYS A 191 5.83 -7.13 6.29
N LEU A 192 5.71 -6.21 7.23
CA LEU A 192 4.93 -4.98 7.11
C LEU A 192 5.85 -3.76 7.02
N TYR A 193 5.68 -2.97 5.96
CA TYR A 193 6.52 -1.82 5.67
C TYR A 193 5.70 -0.53 5.60
N TYR A 194 6.32 0.55 6.09
CA TYR A 194 5.98 1.90 5.68
C TYR A 194 6.78 2.23 4.42
N ASN A 195 6.15 2.74 3.37
CA ASN A 195 6.81 3.02 2.09
C ASN A 195 6.72 4.50 1.74
N ASP A 196 7.83 5.11 1.28
CA ASP A 196 7.84 6.51 0.89
C ASP A 196 8.94 6.79 -0.15
N TYR A 197 8.97 8.01 -0.66
CA TYR A 197 9.95 8.50 -1.63
C TYR A 197 10.67 9.74 -1.10
N ASN A 198 11.78 10.12 -1.72
CA ASN A 198 12.63 11.26 -1.33
C ASN A 198 13.15 11.18 0.12
N GLU A 199 13.38 9.98 0.61
CA GLU A 199 13.85 9.70 1.98
C GLU A 199 15.24 10.29 2.26
N TYR A 200 15.96 10.70 1.22
CA TYR A 200 17.25 11.39 1.33
C TYR A 200 17.10 12.87 1.73
N ILE A 201 15.89 13.45 1.68
CA ILE A 201 15.61 14.79 2.21
C ILE A 201 15.56 14.71 3.74
N GLU A 202 16.45 15.45 4.41
CA GLU A 202 16.68 15.32 5.85
C GLU A 202 15.42 15.45 6.70
N SER A 203 14.61 16.49 6.48
CA SER A 203 13.37 16.69 7.23
C SER A 203 12.37 15.55 7.04
N LYS A 204 12.22 15.04 5.82
CA LYS A 204 11.33 13.92 5.49
C LYS A 204 11.87 12.61 6.06
N ARG A 205 13.17 12.36 5.89
CA ARG A 205 13.88 11.21 6.46
C ARG A 205 13.66 11.10 7.97
N ASP A 206 13.85 12.20 8.68
CA ASP A 206 13.76 12.21 10.14
C ASP A 206 12.31 12.01 10.61
N GLY A 207 11.33 12.57 9.89
CA GLY A 207 9.91 12.29 10.12
C GLY A 207 9.56 10.81 9.94
N ILE A 208 9.98 10.21 8.83
CA ILE A 208 9.77 8.78 8.52
C ILE A 208 10.46 7.92 9.57
N TYR A 209 11.73 8.20 9.88
CA TYR A 209 12.48 7.45 10.88
C TYR A 209 11.79 7.44 12.26
N ASN A 210 11.36 8.58 12.74
CA ASN A 210 10.71 8.69 14.05
C ASN A 210 9.37 7.91 14.07
N LEU A 211 8.57 8.00 13.02
CA LEU A 211 7.32 7.25 12.90
C LEU A 211 7.58 5.74 12.88
N VAL A 212 8.49 5.28 12.01
CA VAL A 212 8.74 3.84 11.85
C VAL A 212 9.43 3.26 13.08
N LYS A 213 10.32 3.99 13.73
CA LYS A 213 10.91 3.60 15.01
C LYS A 213 9.83 3.34 16.07
N ASP A 214 8.88 4.28 16.25
CA ASP A 214 7.79 4.11 17.21
C ASP A 214 6.86 2.93 16.84
N LEU A 215 6.52 2.75 15.56
CA LEU A 215 5.78 1.60 15.08
C LEU A 215 6.53 0.27 15.32
N HIS A 216 7.84 0.26 15.12
CA HIS A 216 8.68 -0.91 15.34
C HIS A 216 8.78 -1.28 16.83
N GLU A 217 8.98 -0.30 17.70
CA GLU A 217 8.99 -0.49 19.15
C GLU A 217 7.65 -1.05 19.67
N LYS A 218 6.53 -0.73 18.99
CA LYS A 218 5.20 -1.31 19.24
C LYS A 218 4.98 -2.67 18.53
N ASN A 219 6.03 -3.18 17.86
CA ASN A 219 5.96 -4.43 17.10
C ASN A 219 4.87 -4.43 15.99
N LEU A 220 4.67 -3.28 15.35
CA LEU A 220 3.68 -3.09 14.27
C LEU A 220 4.30 -3.04 12.88
N CYS A 221 5.55 -2.57 12.76
CA CYS A 221 6.23 -2.36 11.48
C CYS A 221 7.59 -3.04 11.48
N ASP A 222 7.96 -3.67 10.36
CA ASP A 222 9.25 -4.37 10.20
C ASP A 222 10.34 -3.49 9.56
N GLY A 223 9.98 -2.36 8.93
CA GLY A 223 10.96 -1.45 8.34
C GLY A 223 10.39 -0.43 7.37
N VAL A 224 11.29 0.25 6.66
CA VAL A 224 10.99 1.26 5.65
C VAL A 224 11.17 0.69 4.25
N GLY A 225 10.19 0.90 3.38
CA GLY A 225 10.32 0.76 1.94
C GLY A 225 10.80 2.09 1.35
N MET A 226 12.00 2.12 0.83
CA MET A 226 12.54 3.28 0.13
C MET A 226 12.24 3.15 -1.35
N GLN A 227 11.40 4.03 -1.90
CA GLN A 227 11.01 3.95 -3.33
C GLN A 227 12.19 4.22 -4.27
N SER A 228 13.19 4.95 -3.81
CA SER A 228 14.46 5.17 -4.53
C SER A 228 14.27 5.70 -5.95
N HIS A 229 13.38 6.68 -6.15
CA HIS A 229 13.24 7.40 -7.41
C HIS A 229 14.48 8.29 -7.66
N LEU A 230 15.52 7.68 -8.19
CA LEU A 230 16.83 8.31 -8.35
C LEU A 230 17.05 8.73 -9.80
N SER A 231 17.78 9.84 -10.00
CA SER A 231 18.32 10.20 -11.29
C SER A 231 19.84 9.99 -11.34
N THR A 232 20.44 10.12 -12.51
CA THR A 232 21.90 9.99 -12.66
C THR A 232 22.70 11.10 -11.97
N SER A 233 22.04 12.20 -11.61
CA SER A 233 22.67 13.39 -11.02
C SER A 233 22.16 13.75 -9.63
N TYR A 234 21.04 13.16 -9.18
CA TYR A 234 20.43 13.52 -7.90
C TYR A 234 19.57 12.35 -7.36
N PRO A 235 19.58 12.13 -6.04
CA PRO A 235 20.44 12.74 -5.00
C PRO A 235 21.92 12.35 -5.17
N SER A 236 22.82 13.02 -4.45
CA SER A 236 24.21 12.55 -4.35
C SER A 236 24.27 11.22 -3.60
N VAL A 237 25.30 10.43 -3.87
CA VAL A 237 25.53 9.16 -3.15
C VAL A 237 25.60 9.38 -1.64
N GLN A 238 26.20 10.47 -1.19
CA GLN A 238 26.33 10.81 0.23
C GLN A 238 24.97 11.07 0.88
N LEU A 239 24.07 11.82 0.21
CA LEU A 239 22.72 12.07 0.71
C LEU A 239 21.90 10.79 0.82
N TYR A 240 21.94 9.96 -0.22
CA TYR A 240 21.22 8.69 -0.22
C TYR A 240 21.76 7.72 0.83
N ARG A 241 23.09 7.64 0.93
CA ARG A 241 23.76 6.82 1.96
C ARG A 241 23.36 7.23 3.38
N ALA A 242 23.30 8.53 3.65
CA ALA A 242 22.86 9.05 4.97
C ALA A 242 21.42 8.64 5.32
N ALA A 243 20.56 8.46 4.31
CA ALA A 243 19.21 7.95 4.54
C ALA A 243 19.19 6.43 4.84
N VAL A 244 20.04 5.67 4.17
CA VAL A 244 20.15 4.21 4.39
C VAL A 244 20.79 3.88 5.75
N GLU A 245 21.76 4.71 6.20
CA GLU A 245 22.49 4.50 7.47
C GLU A 245 21.70 4.98 8.71
N LYS A 246 20.64 5.77 8.54
CA LYS A 246 19.76 6.20 9.61
C LYS A 246 18.91 5.05 10.16
#